data_1740dcfc41e71d03e3436460d10d768a
#
_entry.id   1740dcfc41e71d03e3436460d10d768a
#
_cell.length_a   1.000
_cell.length_b   1.000
_cell.length_c   1.000
_cell.angle_alpha   90.00
_cell.angle_beta   90.00
_cell.angle_gamma   90.00
#
_symmetry.space_group_name_H-M   'P 1'
#
loop_
_entity.id
_entity.type
_entity.pdbx_description
1 polymer ?
#
loop_
_entity_poly.entity_id
_entity_poly.type
_entity_poly.pdbx_seq_one_letter_code
_entity_poly.pdbx_strand_id
1 'polypeptide(L)'
;MERIRQQIDSIVRFLEPNMGFINCHMVDYLTEQHWKQYVPKAIRGELETCEDYLQAKEVFWGQFNQTQSYHKHLPGVTEFITAASRYRLGGSEVQDTALSLEQFKEALTSCRKETRLKMTELMNVKKCHEVEIAAAVVASLCTAMASSLTEGTLEDVVVIDAGDGKGYLSSRIALEHGIKVLGIDCNEENTSNAEKRRDRLKKKIPKAVKKSQLEEDEHFSTLLNEGKLDSLYKTTTQLIDFDTNLIELASAHFPGGHRSTFCLCGLHTCGNLGPNCLRLFHQNPTIKGICNVGCCYHLMQEEFIVDEFYNPTKVSDNPGYGFPMSSYLRARRFALGRNARNLAAESIERACANRENPSDKLGHRALLQVIFVECGEKRSHQVGRLKSDGFVDYVRKSVRRLGLAERVTITDESLLELEARFQVELEQLKVFYLIRQQFAPVVETLILLDRLLYLRESGYERSFLVKLFEPVVSPRCYSLIAMK
;
A
#
# COMPACT_ATOMS: atom_id res chain seq x y z
N MET A 1 -14.99 0.25 -19.59
CA MET A 1 -15.78 0.02 -18.35
C MET A 1 -16.23 -1.44 -18.24
N GLU A 2 -16.90 -1.98 -19.26
CA GLU A 2 -17.44 -3.34 -19.20
C GLU A 2 -16.40 -4.41 -18.85
N ARG A 3 -15.22 -4.37 -19.49
CA ARG A 3 -14.11 -5.27 -19.16
C ARG A 3 -13.71 -5.22 -17.68
N ILE A 4 -13.64 -4.02 -17.08
CA ILE A 4 -13.29 -3.87 -15.66
C ILE A 4 -14.36 -4.48 -14.77
N ARG A 5 -15.65 -4.33 -15.12
CA ARG A 5 -16.76 -4.96 -14.40
C ARG A 5 -16.67 -6.48 -14.45
N GLN A 6 -16.40 -7.06 -15.63
CA GLN A 6 -16.22 -8.50 -15.78
C GLN A 6 -15.05 -9.03 -14.97
N GLN A 7 -13.93 -8.30 -14.91
CA GLN A 7 -12.79 -8.65 -14.07
C GLN A 7 -13.12 -8.57 -12.58
N ILE A 8 -13.84 -7.54 -12.14
CA ILE A 8 -14.35 -7.42 -10.76
C ILE A 8 -15.25 -8.63 -10.45
N ASP A 9 -16.16 -9.01 -11.34
CA ASP A 9 -17.05 -10.15 -11.15
C ASP A 9 -16.30 -11.47 -11.01
N SER A 10 -15.27 -11.66 -11.83
CA SER A 10 -14.41 -12.84 -11.78
C SER A 10 -13.66 -12.92 -10.44
N ILE A 11 -13.11 -11.80 -9.97
CA ILE A 11 -12.44 -11.71 -8.68
C ILE A 11 -13.42 -11.94 -7.52
N VAL A 12 -14.56 -11.29 -7.53
CA VAL A 12 -15.58 -11.43 -6.46
C VAL A 12 -16.03 -12.88 -6.34
N ARG A 13 -16.33 -13.56 -7.44
CA ARG A 13 -16.67 -14.99 -7.46
C ARG A 13 -15.58 -15.88 -6.88
N PHE A 14 -14.32 -15.52 -7.06
CA PHE A 14 -13.19 -16.23 -6.46
C PHE A 14 -13.04 -15.94 -4.97
N LEU A 15 -13.24 -14.68 -4.55
CA LEU A 15 -13.05 -14.27 -3.16
C LEU A 15 -14.21 -14.68 -2.25
N GLU A 16 -15.47 -14.58 -2.68
CA GLU A 16 -16.65 -14.81 -1.84
C GLU A 16 -16.60 -16.13 -1.05
N PRO A 17 -16.33 -17.30 -1.64
CA PRO A 17 -16.27 -18.56 -0.89
C PRO A 17 -15.05 -18.62 0.06
N ASN A 18 -14.07 -17.76 -0.12
CA ASN A 18 -12.84 -17.73 0.65
C ASN A 18 -12.79 -16.62 1.71
N MET A 19 -13.86 -15.81 1.83
CA MET A 19 -13.84 -14.63 2.71
C MET A 19 -13.67 -14.99 4.18
N GLY A 20 -14.17 -16.12 4.64
CA GLY A 20 -13.91 -16.64 5.98
C GLY A 20 -12.42 -16.91 6.22
N PHE A 21 -11.75 -17.57 5.27
CA PHE A 21 -10.30 -17.82 5.31
C PHE A 21 -9.49 -16.50 5.28
N ILE A 22 -9.86 -15.59 4.39
CA ILE A 22 -9.19 -14.29 4.23
C ILE A 22 -9.32 -13.44 5.49
N ASN A 23 -10.48 -13.48 6.16
CA ASN A 23 -10.78 -12.66 7.32
C ASN A 23 -10.55 -13.36 8.67
N CYS A 24 -10.20 -14.65 8.71
CA CYS A 24 -9.94 -15.34 9.97
C CYS A 24 -8.89 -14.59 10.80
N HIS A 25 -9.10 -14.59 12.11
CA HIS A 25 -8.16 -13.92 13.02
C HIS A 25 -7.03 -14.90 13.36
N MET A 26 -5.81 -14.60 12.93
CA MET A 26 -4.67 -15.52 13.01
C MET A 26 -4.29 -15.93 14.44
N VAL A 27 -4.69 -15.16 15.46
CA VAL A 27 -4.43 -15.53 16.86
C VAL A 27 -5.32 -16.69 17.31
N ASP A 28 -6.49 -16.88 16.69
CA ASP A 28 -7.44 -17.94 17.02
C ASP A 28 -7.16 -19.25 16.27
N TYR A 29 -6.03 -19.32 15.55
CA TYR A 29 -5.66 -20.45 14.71
C TYR A 29 -5.74 -21.80 15.42
N LEU A 30 -5.19 -21.89 16.64
CA LEU A 30 -5.17 -23.11 17.43
C LEU A 30 -6.53 -23.38 18.10
N THR A 31 -7.14 -22.35 18.69
CA THR A 31 -8.39 -22.46 19.44
C THR A 31 -9.60 -22.75 18.56
N GLU A 32 -9.62 -22.21 17.33
CA GLU A 32 -10.71 -22.41 16.36
C GLU A 32 -10.37 -23.43 15.27
N GLN A 33 -9.23 -24.10 15.38
CA GLN A 33 -8.79 -25.14 14.43
C GLN A 33 -8.83 -24.71 12.96
N HIS A 34 -8.35 -23.51 12.65
CA HIS A 34 -8.45 -22.89 11.31
C HIS A 34 -7.86 -23.73 10.19
N TRP A 35 -6.84 -24.56 10.47
CA TRP A 35 -6.30 -25.52 9.49
C TRP A 35 -7.37 -26.45 8.92
N LYS A 36 -8.17 -27.05 9.79
CA LYS A 36 -9.25 -27.96 9.39
C LYS A 36 -10.41 -27.22 8.74
N GLN A 37 -10.69 -26.01 9.20
CA GLN A 37 -11.82 -25.21 8.77
C GLN A 37 -11.63 -24.64 7.37
N TYR A 38 -10.44 -24.11 7.07
CA TYR A 38 -10.23 -23.27 5.87
C TYR A 38 -9.35 -23.91 4.80
N VAL A 39 -8.35 -24.72 5.18
CA VAL A 39 -7.45 -25.31 4.17
C VAL A 39 -8.17 -26.42 3.39
N PRO A 40 -8.14 -26.38 2.04
CA PRO A 40 -8.77 -27.41 1.21
C PRO A 40 -8.28 -28.82 1.56
N LYS A 41 -9.20 -29.81 1.50
CA LYS A 41 -8.86 -31.21 1.83
C LYS A 41 -7.70 -31.76 1.01
N ALA A 42 -7.63 -31.39 -0.29
CA ALA A 42 -6.54 -31.81 -1.17
C ALA A 42 -5.18 -31.36 -0.61
N ILE A 43 -5.05 -30.08 -0.23
CA ILE A 43 -3.82 -29.54 0.37
C ILE A 43 -3.52 -30.22 1.72
N ARG A 44 -4.54 -30.44 2.57
CA ARG A 44 -4.34 -31.07 3.88
C ARG A 44 -3.85 -32.51 3.76
N GLY A 45 -4.30 -33.25 2.74
CA GLY A 45 -3.85 -34.60 2.49
C GLY A 45 -2.43 -34.71 1.92
N GLU A 46 -1.88 -33.61 1.41
CA GLU A 46 -0.48 -33.53 0.95
C GLU A 46 0.49 -33.06 2.05
N LEU A 47 -0.03 -32.49 3.14
CA LEU A 47 0.75 -31.78 4.16
C LEU A 47 0.49 -32.43 5.53
N GLU A 48 1.07 -33.62 5.75
CA GLU A 48 0.88 -34.41 6.98
C GLU A 48 2.08 -34.37 7.91
N THR A 49 3.28 -34.11 7.38
CA THR A 49 4.55 -34.15 8.15
C THR A 49 5.23 -32.76 8.16
N CYS A 50 6.18 -32.58 9.09
CA CYS A 50 7.00 -31.37 9.13
C CYS A 50 7.85 -31.21 7.85
N GLU A 51 8.24 -32.30 7.20
CA GLU A 51 8.98 -32.29 5.93
C GLU A 51 8.09 -31.74 4.81
N ASP A 52 6.82 -32.14 4.74
CA ASP A 52 5.86 -31.62 3.77
C ASP A 52 5.65 -30.11 3.95
N TYR A 53 5.62 -29.60 5.19
CA TYR A 53 5.54 -28.16 5.45
C TYR A 53 6.77 -27.40 4.95
N LEU A 54 7.96 -27.97 5.08
CA LEU A 54 9.18 -27.39 4.52
C LEU A 54 9.13 -27.36 2.98
N GLN A 55 8.73 -28.48 2.36
CA GLN A 55 8.55 -28.55 0.91
C GLN A 55 7.50 -27.56 0.40
N ALA A 56 6.38 -27.42 1.10
CA ALA A 56 5.34 -26.44 0.75
C ALA A 56 5.89 -25.01 0.75
N LYS A 57 6.70 -24.64 1.75
CA LYS A 57 7.35 -23.32 1.78
C LYS A 57 8.23 -23.09 0.54
N GLU A 58 8.98 -24.11 0.11
CA GLU A 58 9.79 -24.03 -1.11
C GLU A 58 8.94 -23.82 -2.36
N VAL A 59 7.78 -24.48 -2.46
CA VAL A 59 6.83 -24.29 -3.57
C VAL A 59 6.29 -22.86 -3.56
N PHE A 60 5.89 -22.31 -2.40
CA PHE A 60 5.43 -20.92 -2.29
C PHE A 60 6.51 -19.91 -2.68
N TRP A 61 7.75 -20.07 -2.20
CA TRP A 61 8.83 -19.14 -2.53
C TRP A 61 9.30 -19.25 -3.98
N GLY A 62 9.21 -20.46 -4.57
CA GLY A 62 9.60 -20.72 -5.95
C GLY A 62 8.59 -20.29 -7.02
N GLN A 63 7.39 -19.86 -6.66
CA GLN A 63 6.29 -19.64 -7.62
C GLN A 63 6.56 -18.60 -8.73
N PHE A 64 7.54 -17.71 -8.53
CA PHE A 64 7.97 -16.72 -9.53
C PHE A 64 9.23 -17.15 -10.30
N ASN A 65 9.86 -18.27 -9.94
CA ASN A 65 11.06 -18.78 -10.59
C ASN A 65 10.67 -19.78 -11.69
N GLN A 66 10.78 -19.40 -12.95
CA GLN A 66 10.43 -20.23 -14.11
C GLN A 66 11.29 -21.51 -14.29
N THR A 67 12.40 -21.64 -13.55
CA THR A 67 13.39 -22.69 -13.76
C THR A 67 13.28 -23.88 -12.79
N GLN A 68 12.41 -23.84 -11.79
CA GLN A 68 12.34 -24.89 -10.79
C GLN A 68 11.10 -25.78 -10.95
N SER A 69 11.32 -27.07 -11.26
CA SER A 69 10.26 -28.08 -11.37
C SER A 69 9.74 -28.57 -10.02
N TYR A 70 9.40 -27.66 -9.10
CA TYR A 70 8.84 -28.03 -7.78
C TYR A 70 7.41 -28.59 -7.85
N HIS A 71 6.80 -28.56 -9.03
CA HIS A 71 5.38 -28.84 -9.22
C HIS A 71 4.96 -30.33 -9.06
N LYS A 72 5.92 -31.26 -8.95
CA LYS A 72 5.59 -32.70 -8.99
C LYS A 72 5.16 -33.31 -7.65
N HIS A 73 5.53 -32.69 -6.53
CA HIS A 73 5.34 -33.32 -5.22
C HIS A 73 4.12 -32.84 -4.43
N LEU A 74 3.62 -31.64 -4.70
CA LEU A 74 2.47 -31.04 -4.00
C LEU A 74 1.47 -30.43 -5.02
N PRO A 75 0.74 -31.29 -5.75
CA PRO A 75 -0.17 -30.84 -6.82
C PRO A 75 -1.28 -29.92 -6.32
N GLY A 76 -1.90 -30.17 -5.14
CA GLY A 76 -2.96 -29.35 -4.60
C GLY A 76 -2.47 -27.95 -4.16
N VAL A 77 -1.28 -27.86 -3.56
CA VAL A 77 -0.63 -26.57 -3.25
C VAL A 77 -0.36 -25.80 -4.56
N THR A 78 0.18 -26.48 -5.56
CA THR A 78 0.50 -25.86 -6.87
C THR A 78 -0.75 -25.39 -7.60
N GLU A 79 -1.82 -26.19 -7.60
CA GLU A 79 -3.11 -25.83 -8.20
C GLU A 79 -3.71 -24.61 -7.50
N PHE A 80 -3.65 -24.54 -6.18
CA PHE A 80 -4.15 -23.40 -5.41
C PHE A 80 -3.39 -22.10 -5.75
N ILE A 81 -2.06 -22.14 -5.78
CA ILE A 81 -1.23 -21.00 -6.18
C ILE A 81 -1.58 -20.55 -7.60
N THR A 82 -1.71 -21.51 -8.52
CA THR A 82 -2.06 -21.24 -9.92
C THR A 82 -3.45 -20.61 -10.02
N ALA A 83 -4.44 -21.14 -9.30
CA ALA A 83 -5.79 -20.60 -9.27
C ALA A 83 -5.81 -19.16 -8.76
N ALA A 84 -5.18 -18.86 -7.63
CA ALA A 84 -5.10 -17.50 -7.09
C ALA A 84 -4.36 -16.54 -8.04
N SER A 85 -3.30 -17.00 -8.71
CA SER A 85 -2.50 -16.18 -9.61
C SER A 85 -3.27 -15.64 -10.81
N ARG A 86 -4.35 -16.29 -11.22
CA ARG A 86 -5.21 -15.85 -12.33
C ARG A 86 -5.89 -14.51 -12.08
N TYR A 87 -6.22 -14.22 -10.81
CA TYR A 87 -7.04 -13.07 -10.40
C TYR A 87 -6.22 -11.86 -9.92
N ARG A 88 -4.89 -11.93 -9.90
CA ARG A 88 -4.03 -10.77 -9.65
C ARG A 88 -3.81 -9.96 -10.92
N LEU A 89 -3.35 -8.71 -10.79
CA LEU A 89 -2.96 -7.89 -11.94
C LEU A 89 -1.89 -8.60 -12.78
N GLY A 90 -2.15 -8.70 -14.10
CA GLY A 90 -1.33 -9.46 -15.04
C GLY A 90 -1.64 -10.97 -15.08
N GLY A 91 -2.52 -11.48 -14.23
CA GLY A 91 -3.05 -12.84 -14.33
C GLY A 91 -4.07 -12.99 -15.47
N SER A 92 -4.40 -14.26 -15.85
CA SER A 92 -5.25 -14.54 -17.01
C SER A 92 -6.64 -13.91 -16.97
N GLU A 93 -7.20 -13.73 -15.75
CA GLU A 93 -8.51 -13.11 -15.55
C GLU A 93 -8.46 -11.57 -15.51
N VAL A 94 -7.25 -10.99 -15.34
CA VAL A 94 -7.04 -9.53 -15.18
C VAL A 94 -5.92 -9.04 -16.10
N GLN A 95 -5.94 -9.51 -17.36
CA GLN A 95 -4.95 -9.11 -18.37
C GLN A 95 -5.15 -7.67 -18.85
N ASP A 96 -4.04 -7.04 -19.27
CA ASP A 96 -3.98 -5.74 -19.96
C ASP A 96 -4.73 -4.58 -19.28
N THR A 97 -4.88 -4.64 -17.96
CA THR A 97 -5.55 -3.57 -17.21
C THR A 97 -4.55 -2.63 -16.55
N ALA A 98 -3.43 -3.16 -16.09
CA ALA A 98 -2.32 -2.35 -15.60
C ALA A 98 -1.28 -2.16 -16.73
N LEU A 99 -0.88 -0.91 -16.94
CA LEU A 99 0.20 -0.56 -17.86
C LEU A 99 1.56 -0.68 -17.16
N SER A 100 2.60 -1.02 -17.92
CA SER A 100 3.96 -0.77 -17.46
C SER A 100 4.27 0.72 -17.47
N LEU A 101 5.35 1.12 -16.80
CA LEU A 101 5.78 2.52 -16.80
C LEU A 101 6.10 3.00 -18.22
N GLU A 102 6.70 2.16 -19.06
CA GLU A 102 7.05 2.46 -20.44
C GLU A 102 5.79 2.67 -21.29
N GLN A 103 4.82 1.74 -21.21
CA GLN A 103 3.54 1.87 -21.90
C GLN A 103 2.78 3.14 -21.50
N PHE A 104 2.84 3.50 -20.21
CA PHE A 104 2.24 4.73 -19.73
C PHE A 104 2.95 5.99 -20.28
N LYS A 105 4.28 5.99 -20.32
CA LYS A 105 5.06 7.07 -20.93
C LYS A 105 4.72 7.27 -22.41
N GLU A 106 4.58 6.18 -23.17
CA GLU A 106 4.14 6.21 -24.56
C GLU A 106 2.73 6.80 -24.72
N ALA A 107 1.80 6.42 -23.84
CA ALA A 107 0.43 6.93 -23.83
C ALA A 107 0.31 8.43 -23.51
N LEU A 108 1.28 9.00 -22.78
CA LEU A 108 1.32 10.44 -22.47
C LEU A 108 1.88 11.29 -23.62
N THR A 109 2.57 10.70 -24.62
CA THR A 109 3.26 11.41 -25.72
C THR A 109 4.24 12.51 -25.30
N SER A 110 4.43 12.70 -23.99
CA SER A 110 5.37 13.67 -23.41
C SER A 110 6.05 13.06 -22.20
N CYS A 111 7.32 12.67 -22.37
CA CYS A 111 8.11 12.16 -21.26
C CYS A 111 9.16 13.16 -20.84
N ARG A 112 9.19 13.55 -19.59
CA ARG A 112 10.37 14.15 -19.00
C ARG A 112 11.42 13.07 -18.73
N LYS A 113 12.67 13.38 -19.09
CA LYS A 113 13.81 12.48 -18.91
C LYS A 113 14.07 12.18 -17.44
N GLU A 114 14.79 11.10 -17.21
CA GLU A 114 15.22 10.61 -15.92
C GLU A 114 15.93 11.67 -15.08
N THR A 115 16.01 11.38 -13.78
CA THR A 115 16.69 12.19 -12.77
C THR A 115 18.12 12.56 -13.20
N ARG A 116 18.39 13.86 -13.34
CA ARG A 116 19.72 14.40 -13.68
C ARG A 116 20.50 14.82 -12.45
N LEU A 117 19.82 15.34 -11.44
CA LEU A 117 20.46 15.80 -10.21
C LEU A 117 20.81 14.61 -9.28
N LYS A 118 22.11 14.33 -9.15
CA LYS A 118 22.63 13.27 -8.28
C LYS A 118 22.55 13.66 -6.80
N MET A 119 21.36 13.54 -6.22
CA MET A 119 21.10 13.86 -4.83
C MET A 119 20.28 12.75 -4.17
N THR A 120 20.93 11.91 -3.35
CA THR A 120 20.32 10.79 -2.63
C THR A 120 20.18 11.06 -1.12
N GLU A 121 20.32 12.30 -0.74
CA GLU A 121 20.48 12.74 0.64
C GLU A 121 19.35 12.29 1.57
N LEU A 122 19.73 11.58 2.61
CA LEU A 122 18.85 11.08 3.67
C LEU A 122 17.78 10.08 3.19
N MET A 123 18.01 9.40 2.07
CA MET A 123 17.13 8.37 1.54
C MET A 123 17.84 7.02 1.49
N ASN A 124 17.12 5.95 1.83
CA ASN A 124 17.55 4.58 1.55
C ASN A 124 17.24 4.20 0.08
N VAL A 125 17.77 3.06 -0.38
CA VAL A 125 17.63 2.58 -1.76
C VAL A 125 16.15 2.53 -2.19
N LYS A 126 15.27 1.96 -1.36
CA LYS A 126 13.83 1.91 -1.62
C LYS A 126 13.25 3.32 -1.84
N LYS A 127 13.55 4.27 -0.94
CA LYS A 127 13.00 5.62 -1.01
C LYS A 127 13.52 6.38 -2.23
N CYS A 128 14.80 6.20 -2.61
CA CYS A 128 15.34 6.76 -3.84
C CYS A 128 14.58 6.26 -5.06
N HIS A 129 14.41 4.95 -5.19
CA HIS A 129 13.67 4.32 -6.29
C HIS A 129 12.23 4.87 -6.41
N GLU A 130 11.49 4.91 -5.29
CA GLU A 130 10.10 5.41 -5.29
C GLU A 130 10.03 6.90 -5.69
N VAL A 131 10.86 7.74 -5.09
CA VAL A 131 10.81 9.20 -5.27
C VAL A 131 11.26 9.62 -6.66
N GLU A 132 12.29 9.00 -7.22
CA GLU A 132 12.80 9.33 -8.56
C GLU A 132 11.76 9.01 -9.63
N ILE A 133 11.19 7.82 -9.60
CA ILE A 133 10.16 7.41 -10.56
C ILE A 133 8.89 8.26 -10.41
N ALA A 134 8.39 8.42 -9.17
CA ALA A 134 7.16 9.19 -8.94
C ALA A 134 7.33 10.67 -9.35
N ALA A 135 8.47 11.30 -9.05
CA ALA A 135 8.73 12.68 -9.45
C ALA A 135 8.73 12.84 -10.98
N ALA A 136 9.40 11.94 -11.71
CA ALA A 136 9.42 11.95 -13.16
C ALA A 136 8.01 11.75 -13.77
N VAL A 137 7.20 10.86 -13.20
CA VAL A 137 5.81 10.61 -13.64
C VAL A 137 4.94 11.83 -13.39
N VAL A 138 4.99 12.42 -12.19
CA VAL A 138 4.22 13.63 -11.86
C VAL A 138 4.64 14.81 -12.75
N ALA A 139 5.93 15.00 -13.00
CA ALA A 139 6.42 16.04 -13.89
C ALA A 139 5.98 15.83 -15.34
N SER A 140 5.98 14.59 -15.82
CA SER A 140 5.46 14.25 -17.16
C SER A 140 3.96 14.55 -17.26
N LEU A 141 3.20 14.22 -16.24
CA LEU A 141 1.78 14.54 -16.14
C LEU A 141 1.54 16.07 -16.17
N CYS A 142 2.31 16.84 -15.38
CA CYS A 142 2.26 18.30 -15.38
C CYS A 142 2.60 18.90 -16.76
N THR A 143 3.59 18.32 -17.46
CA THR A 143 3.94 18.75 -18.81
C THR A 143 2.80 18.49 -19.81
N ALA A 144 2.17 17.32 -19.75
CA ALA A 144 1.01 16.99 -20.57
C ALA A 144 -0.18 17.92 -20.30
N MET A 145 -0.41 18.27 -19.02
CA MET A 145 -1.43 19.23 -18.62
C MET A 145 -1.14 20.63 -19.14
N ALA A 146 0.09 21.14 -19.00
CA ALA A 146 0.49 22.46 -19.51
C ALA A 146 0.31 22.55 -21.02
N SER A 147 0.71 21.50 -21.76
CA SER A 147 0.56 21.45 -23.22
C SER A 147 -0.91 21.42 -23.70
N SER A 148 -1.84 21.05 -22.84
CA SER A 148 -3.28 21.07 -23.15
C SER A 148 -3.96 22.43 -22.91
N LEU A 149 -3.25 23.38 -22.27
CA LEU A 149 -3.72 24.73 -22.04
C LEU A 149 -3.32 25.66 -23.18
N THR A 150 -4.22 26.52 -23.60
CA THR A 150 -3.89 27.59 -24.58
C THR A 150 -2.89 28.56 -23.92
N GLU A 151 -1.68 28.64 -24.47
CA GLU A 151 -0.57 29.44 -23.90
C GLU A 151 -0.12 29.04 -22.49
N GLY A 152 -0.43 27.81 -22.03
CA GLY A 152 -0.03 27.33 -20.69
C GLY A 152 1.43 26.93 -20.62
N THR A 153 2.07 27.25 -19.50
CA THR A 153 3.44 26.88 -19.17
C THR A 153 3.47 26.02 -17.89
N LEU A 154 4.61 25.39 -17.62
CA LEU A 154 4.78 24.68 -16.34
C LEU A 154 4.71 25.59 -15.12
N GLU A 155 4.95 26.89 -15.28
CA GLU A 155 4.83 27.89 -14.20
C GLU A 155 3.39 28.08 -13.74
N ASP A 156 2.41 27.75 -14.59
CA ASP A 156 0.98 27.79 -14.31
C ASP A 156 0.49 26.52 -13.60
N VAL A 157 1.35 25.51 -13.45
CA VAL A 157 1.00 24.24 -12.78
C VAL A 157 1.53 24.22 -11.36
N VAL A 158 0.65 23.90 -10.42
CA VAL A 158 1.00 23.66 -9.01
C VAL A 158 0.69 22.23 -8.66
N VAL A 159 1.68 21.51 -8.13
CA VAL A 159 1.50 20.16 -7.59
C VAL A 159 1.03 20.26 -6.14
N ILE A 160 0.04 19.48 -5.77
CA ILE A 160 -0.40 19.28 -4.39
C ILE A 160 -0.01 17.85 -4.01
N ASP A 161 0.93 17.69 -3.06
CA ASP A 161 1.39 16.38 -2.57
C ASP A 161 0.64 16.03 -1.29
N ALA A 162 -0.29 15.10 -1.40
CA ALA A 162 -1.14 14.63 -0.30
C ALA A 162 -0.45 13.54 0.51
N GLY A 163 -0.13 13.83 1.77
CA GLY A 163 0.67 12.97 2.62
C GLY A 163 2.18 13.14 2.37
N ASP A 164 2.62 14.38 2.24
CA ASP A 164 4.02 14.78 1.95
C ASP A 164 5.06 14.16 2.90
N GLY A 165 4.66 13.89 4.14
CA GLY A 165 5.52 13.31 5.16
C GLY A 165 6.74 14.19 5.45
N LYS A 166 7.93 13.73 5.08
CA LYS A 166 9.20 14.45 5.26
C LYS A 166 9.64 15.24 4.00
N GLY A 167 8.75 15.49 3.06
CA GLY A 167 9.00 16.29 1.87
C GLY A 167 9.94 15.66 0.83
N TYR A 168 9.98 14.35 0.73
CA TYR A 168 10.90 13.67 -0.19
C TYR A 168 10.46 13.83 -1.65
N LEU A 169 9.19 13.55 -1.96
CA LEU A 169 8.65 13.67 -3.31
C LEU A 169 8.56 15.14 -3.72
N SER A 170 7.95 15.98 -2.88
CA SER A 170 7.78 17.42 -3.12
C SER A 170 9.09 18.12 -3.40
N SER A 171 10.12 17.88 -2.58
CA SER A 171 11.44 18.49 -2.81
C SER A 171 12.10 17.98 -4.08
N ARG A 172 11.91 16.72 -4.49
CA ARG A 172 12.45 16.19 -5.74
C ARG A 172 11.76 16.81 -6.95
N ILE A 173 10.43 16.94 -6.94
CA ILE A 173 9.68 17.59 -8.02
C ILE A 173 10.15 19.04 -8.19
N ALA A 174 10.25 19.79 -7.08
CA ALA A 174 10.70 21.17 -7.12
C ALA A 174 12.13 21.32 -7.63
N LEU A 175 13.06 20.50 -7.14
CA LEU A 175 14.48 20.59 -7.49
C LEU A 175 14.79 20.09 -8.90
N GLU A 176 14.23 18.95 -9.31
CA GLU A 176 14.57 18.32 -10.59
C GLU A 176 13.80 18.95 -11.76
N HIS A 177 12.58 19.38 -11.51
CA HIS A 177 11.66 19.78 -12.57
C HIS A 177 11.20 21.25 -12.52
N GLY A 178 11.56 21.99 -11.47
CA GLY A 178 11.21 23.42 -11.33
C GLY A 178 9.73 23.70 -11.11
N ILE A 179 8.96 22.69 -10.72
CA ILE A 179 7.50 22.81 -10.55
C ILE A 179 7.19 23.23 -9.12
N LYS A 180 6.22 24.15 -8.96
CA LYS A 180 5.72 24.56 -7.65
C LYS A 180 5.01 23.39 -6.96
N VAL A 181 5.30 23.16 -5.68
CA VAL A 181 4.69 22.06 -4.90
C VAL A 181 4.22 22.57 -3.55
N LEU A 182 2.96 22.28 -3.22
CA LEU A 182 2.45 22.34 -1.85
C LEU A 182 2.38 20.94 -1.27
N GLY A 183 3.25 20.64 -0.30
CA GLY A 183 3.18 19.42 0.50
C GLY A 183 2.18 19.59 1.65
N ILE A 184 1.26 18.63 1.81
CA ILE A 184 0.25 18.65 2.88
C ILE A 184 0.37 17.35 3.68
N ASP A 185 0.55 17.47 5.00
CA ASP A 185 0.52 16.31 5.91
C ASP A 185 -0.31 16.63 7.16
N CYS A 186 -1.00 15.64 7.72
CA CYS A 186 -1.81 15.85 8.92
C CYS A 186 -0.99 15.89 10.22
N ASN A 187 0.30 15.51 10.17
CA ASN A 187 1.17 15.46 11.33
C ASN A 187 2.17 16.62 11.30
N GLU A 188 2.07 17.51 12.29
CA GLU A 188 2.95 18.67 12.47
C GLU A 188 4.44 18.29 12.58
N GLU A 189 4.76 17.15 13.20
CA GLU A 189 6.13 16.67 13.25
C GLU A 189 6.69 16.37 11.85
N ASN A 190 5.86 15.82 10.96
CA ASN A 190 6.23 15.55 9.58
C ASN A 190 6.51 16.85 8.83
N THR A 191 5.63 17.83 8.91
CA THR A 191 5.79 19.14 8.23
C THR A 191 7.01 19.90 8.75
N SER A 192 7.24 19.91 10.09
CA SER A 192 8.46 20.48 10.68
C SER A 192 9.74 19.76 10.19
N ASN A 193 9.69 18.43 10.07
CA ASN A 193 10.82 17.66 9.52
C ASN A 193 11.04 17.94 8.03
N ALA A 194 9.98 18.18 7.27
CA ALA A 194 10.05 18.56 5.86
C ALA A 194 10.73 19.94 5.68
N GLU A 195 10.40 20.92 6.52
CA GLU A 195 11.05 22.24 6.54
C GLU A 195 12.53 22.13 6.89
N LYS A 196 12.89 21.44 7.97
CA LYS A 196 14.27 21.21 8.36
C LYS A 196 15.07 20.49 7.24
N ARG A 197 14.42 19.57 6.53
CA ARG A 197 15.01 18.88 5.39
C ARG A 197 15.22 19.84 4.22
N ARG A 198 14.27 20.71 3.89
CA ARG A 198 14.38 21.73 2.87
C ARG A 198 15.59 22.64 3.13
N ASP A 199 15.77 23.10 4.38
CA ASP A 199 16.91 23.95 4.74
C ASP A 199 18.27 23.23 4.63
N ARG A 200 18.32 21.93 4.92
CA ARG A 200 19.51 21.10 4.68
C ARG A 200 19.80 20.93 3.18
N LEU A 201 18.75 20.77 2.37
CA LEU A 201 18.90 20.64 0.92
C LEU A 201 19.46 21.92 0.30
N LYS A 202 19.00 23.11 0.69
CA LYS A 202 19.57 24.39 0.24
C LYS A 202 21.08 24.44 0.35
N LYS A 203 21.63 24.01 1.48
CA LYS A 203 23.09 23.98 1.72
C LYS A 203 23.84 22.97 0.84
N LYS A 204 23.14 21.97 0.28
CA LYS A 204 23.73 20.87 -0.48
C LYS A 204 23.53 21.01 -1.99
N ILE A 205 22.57 21.82 -2.44
CA ILE A 205 22.28 22.07 -3.86
C ILE A 205 23.52 22.45 -4.65
N PRO A 206 24.35 23.44 -4.24
CA PRO A 206 25.52 23.86 -5.02
C PRO A 206 26.50 22.70 -5.28
N LYS A 207 26.77 21.88 -4.25
CA LYS A 207 27.63 20.71 -4.39
C LYS A 207 27.01 19.63 -5.28
N ALA A 208 25.69 19.45 -5.21
CA ALA A 208 24.98 18.44 -6.01
C ALA A 208 24.94 18.86 -7.49
N VAL A 209 24.68 20.12 -7.81
CA VAL A 209 24.68 20.68 -9.17
C VAL A 209 26.05 20.49 -9.79
N LYS A 210 27.13 20.90 -9.09
CA LYS A 210 28.50 20.70 -9.54
C LYS A 210 28.87 19.23 -9.77
N LYS A 211 28.50 18.34 -8.81
CA LYS A 211 28.73 16.89 -8.94
C LYS A 211 28.00 16.27 -10.13
N SER A 212 26.88 16.84 -10.52
CA SER A 212 26.05 16.38 -11.63
C SER A 212 26.43 17.03 -12.97
N GLN A 213 27.39 17.97 -12.99
CA GLN A 213 27.82 18.74 -14.17
C GLN A 213 26.62 19.49 -14.80
N LEU A 214 25.85 20.19 -14.00
CA LEU A 214 24.61 20.87 -14.39
C LEU A 214 24.70 22.40 -14.18
N GLU A 215 25.91 22.96 -13.99
CA GLU A 215 26.11 24.38 -13.71
C GLU A 215 25.67 25.28 -14.88
N GLU A 216 25.78 24.81 -16.11
CA GLU A 216 25.43 25.55 -17.33
C GLU A 216 23.92 25.36 -17.71
N ASP A 217 23.22 24.47 -17.03
CA ASP A 217 21.79 24.28 -17.26
C ASP A 217 20.99 25.42 -16.60
N GLU A 218 20.17 26.13 -17.36
CA GLU A 218 19.43 27.30 -16.91
C GLU A 218 18.56 27.03 -15.67
N HIS A 219 17.90 25.88 -15.61
CA HIS A 219 17.08 25.52 -14.47
C HIS A 219 17.93 25.30 -13.21
N PHE A 220 19.01 24.52 -13.30
CA PHE A 220 19.87 24.21 -12.15
C PHE A 220 20.71 25.40 -11.71
N SER A 221 21.13 26.27 -12.62
CA SER A 221 21.81 27.51 -12.29
C SER A 221 20.91 28.46 -11.49
N THR A 222 19.61 28.54 -11.80
CA THR A 222 18.66 29.36 -11.04
C THR A 222 18.41 28.84 -9.64
N LEU A 223 18.54 27.52 -9.40
CA LEU A 223 18.43 26.91 -8.06
C LEU A 223 19.55 27.34 -7.10
N LEU A 224 20.65 27.84 -7.63
CA LEU A 224 21.76 28.40 -6.82
C LEU A 224 21.41 29.75 -6.18
N ASN A 225 20.37 30.43 -6.67
CA ASN A 225 19.90 31.67 -6.09
C ASN A 225 19.20 31.42 -4.75
N GLU A 226 19.52 32.26 -3.76
CA GLU A 226 18.90 32.21 -2.44
C GLU A 226 17.38 32.37 -2.57
N GLY A 227 16.63 31.54 -1.85
CA GLY A 227 15.16 31.56 -1.83
C GLY A 227 14.45 30.86 -2.98
N LYS A 228 15.14 30.43 -4.05
CA LYS A 228 14.47 29.76 -5.20
C LYS A 228 13.74 28.48 -4.77
N LEU A 229 14.35 27.62 -3.95
CA LEU A 229 13.67 26.41 -3.44
C LEU A 229 12.47 26.77 -2.55
N ASP A 230 12.54 27.85 -1.76
CA ASP A 230 11.40 28.32 -0.94
C ASP A 230 10.25 28.86 -1.77
N SER A 231 10.51 29.38 -2.97
CA SER A 231 9.47 29.79 -3.89
C SER A 231 8.81 28.62 -4.62
N LEU A 232 9.51 27.48 -4.73
CA LEU A 232 9.02 26.29 -5.43
C LEU A 232 8.36 25.29 -4.48
N TYR A 233 8.88 25.12 -3.25
CA TYR A 233 8.34 24.11 -2.31
C TYR A 233 7.87 24.76 -1.01
N LYS A 234 6.59 24.58 -0.73
CA LYS A 234 5.91 24.97 0.51
C LYS A 234 5.33 23.73 1.18
N THR A 235 5.16 23.78 2.50
CA THR A 235 4.49 22.71 3.25
C THR A 235 3.51 23.30 4.25
N THR A 236 2.43 22.54 4.53
CA THR A 236 1.41 22.94 5.51
C THR A 236 0.86 21.74 6.25
N THR A 237 0.47 21.95 7.51
CA THR A 237 -0.16 20.91 8.34
C THR A 237 -1.67 20.99 8.20
N GLN A 238 -2.28 19.99 7.55
CA GLN A 238 -3.71 19.91 7.36
C GLN A 238 -4.14 18.46 7.14
N LEU A 239 -5.23 18.05 7.78
CA LEU A 239 -5.90 16.79 7.44
C LEU A 239 -6.64 16.97 6.11
N ILE A 240 -6.39 16.08 5.16
CA ILE A 240 -7.13 16.02 3.89
C ILE A 240 -8.28 15.04 4.05
N ASP A 241 -9.50 15.57 4.01
CA ASP A 241 -10.74 14.80 3.93
C ASP A 241 -11.41 15.01 2.57
N PHE A 242 -12.53 14.33 2.34
CA PHE A 242 -13.26 14.31 1.05
C PHE A 242 -13.86 15.69 0.66
N ASP A 243 -13.96 16.63 1.58
CA ASP A 243 -14.48 18.00 1.41
C ASP A 243 -13.42 19.09 1.59
N THR A 244 -12.14 18.74 1.74
CA THR A 244 -11.05 19.71 1.94
C THR A 244 -10.89 20.64 0.72
N ASN A 245 -10.87 21.94 0.94
CA ASN A 245 -10.65 22.93 -0.13
C ASN A 245 -9.13 23.05 -0.46
N LEU A 246 -8.62 22.10 -1.25
CA LEU A 246 -7.21 22.06 -1.66
C LEU A 246 -6.78 23.29 -2.47
N ILE A 247 -7.69 23.89 -3.22
CA ILE A 247 -7.39 25.03 -4.08
C ILE A 247 -7.17 26.29 -3.26
N GLU A 248 -7.97 26.51 -2.24
CA GLU A 248 -7.78 27.61 -1.29
C GLU A 248 -6.45 27.49 -0.56
N LEU A 249 -6.13 26.29 -0.05
CA LEU A 249 -4.85 26.04 0.59
C LEU A 249 -3.66 26.32 -0.35
N ALA A 250 -3.72 25.84 -1.59
CA ALA A 250 -2.64 26.07 -2.56
C ALA A 250 -2.52 27.54 -2.95
N SER A 251 -3.63 28.26 -3.13
CA SER A 251 -3.66 29.68 -3.48
C SER A 251 -3.14 30.58 -2.35
N ALA A 252 -3.34 30.21 -1.10
CA ALA A 252 -2.77 30.91 0.05
C ALA A 252 -1.23 30.84 0.08
N HIS A 253 -0.65 29.74 -0.40
CA HIS A 253 0.81 29.57 -0.44
C HIS A 253 1.46 30.06 -1.74
N PHE A 254 0.73 30.08 -2.85
CA PHE A 254 1.18 30.56 -4.16
C PHE A 254 0.24 31.64 -4.70
N PRO A 255 0.30 32.87 -4.13
CA PRO A 255 -0.57 33.97 -4.56
C PRO A 255 -0.26 34.40 -6.00
N GLY A 256 -1.27 34.81 -6.75
CA GLY A 256 -1.15 35.24 -8.15
C GLY A 256 -1.61 34.26 -9.20
N GLY A 257 -2.04 33.07 -8.78
CA GLY A 257 -2.43 31.97 -9.67
C GLY A 257 -3.90 31.92 -10.09
N HIS A 258 -4.54 33.05 -10.50
CA HIS A 258 -5.89 32.97 -11.07
C HIS A 258 -6.00 32.09 -12.34
N ARG A 259 -4.86 31.69 -12.92
CA ARG A 259 -4.77 30.76 -14.04
C ARG A 259 -4.15 29.40 -13.64
N SER A 260 -3.86 29.19 -12.34
CA SER A 260 -3.17 27.97 -11.91
C SER A 260 -4.02 26.72 -12.15
N THR A 261 -3.39 25.74 -12.74
CA THR A 261 -3.89 24.38 -12.90
C THR A 261 -3.21 23.49 -11.88
N PHE A 262 -3.95 22.58 -11.28
CA PHE A 262 -3.42 21.75 -10.19
C PHE A 262 -3.25 20.29 -10.60
N CYS A 263 -2.14 19.71 -10.18
CA CYS A 263 -1.88 18.27 -10.22
C CYS A 263 -1.86 17.73 -8.80
N LEU A 264 -2.75 16.81 -8.47
CA LEU A 264 -2.80 16.16 -7.16
C LEU A 264 -1.94 14.90 -7.21
N CYS A 265 -1.00 14.76 -6.30
CA CYS A 265 -0.23 13.54 -6.18
C CYS A 265 -0.17 13.04 -4.74
N GLY A 266 0.28 11.80 -4.56
CA GLY A 266 0.55 11.24 -3.25
C GLY A 266 1.23 9.89 -3.39
N LEU A 267 2.45 9.77 -2.83
CA LEU A 267 3.26 8.57 -2.94
C LEU A 267 2.84 7.47 -1.95
N HIS A 268 2.30 7.84 -0.79
CA HIS A 268 1.83 6.92 0.25
C HIS A 268 0.52 7.40 0.85
N THR A 269 -0.56 7.36 0.07
CA THR A 269 -1.89 7.79 0.52
C THR A 269 -2.54 6.73 1.39
N CYS A 270 -2.25 6.78 2.69
CA CYS A 270 -2.69 5.78 3.66
C CYS A 270 -4.19 5.86 3.94
N GLY A 271 -4.83 4.69 4.09
CA GLY A 271 -6.25 4.58 4.47
C GLY A 271 -7.17 5.33 3.53
N ASN A 272 -8.01 6.20 4.07
CA ASN A 272 -8.98 6.99 3.29
C ASN A 272 -8.35 8.14 2.49
N LEU A 273 -7.09 8.53 2.74
CA LEU A 273 -6.45 9.60 1.99
C LEU A 273 -6.45 9.33 0.48
N GLY A 274 -6.14 8.08 0.07
CA GLY A 274 -6.17 7.70 -1.35
C GLY A 274 -7.55 7.91 -2.00
N PRO A 275 -8.62 7.31 -1.48
CA PRO A 275 -9.98 7.56 -1.93
C PRO A 275 -10.39 9.04 -1.90
N ASN A 276 -10.03 9.77 -0.85
CA ASN A 276 -10.33 11.20 -0.73
C ASN A 276 -9.65 12.00 -1.85
N CYS A 277 -8.39 11.72 -2.17
CA CYS A 277 -7.72 12.34 -3.32
C CYS A 277 -8.48 12.11 -4.64
N LEU A 278 -9.00 10.90 -4.89
CA LEU A 278 -9.79 10.60 -6.08
C LEU A 278 -11.11 11.39 -6.11
N ARG A 279 -11.78 11.56 -4.98
CA ARG A 279 -13.00 12.40 -4.86
C ARG A 279 -12.69 13.86 -5.08
N LEU A 280 -11.65 14.39 -4.43
CA LEU A 280 -11.23 15.79 -4.59
C LEU A 280 -10.81 16.10 -6.03
N PHE A 281 -10.14 15.14 -6.70
CA PHE A 281 -9.89 15.26 -8.13
C PHE A 281 -11.19 15.35 -8.92
N HIS A 282 -12.19 14.50 -8.64
CA HIS A 282 -13.48 14.55 -9.32
C HIS A 282 -14.23 15.87 -9.06
N GLN A 283 -14.31 16.33 -7.83
CA GLN A 283 -15.09 17.50 -7.40
C GLN A 283 -14.51 18.82 -7.91
N ASN A 284 -13.17 18.91 -8.08
CA ASN A 284 -12.51 20.17 -8.40
C ASN A 284 -12.12 20.24 -9.88
N PRO A 285 -12.77 21.11 -10.68
CA PRO A 285 -12.49 21.21 -12.11
C PRO A 285 -11.09 21.78 -12.44
N THR A 286 -10.46 22.49 -11.50
CA THR A 286 -9.09 23.04 -11.66
C THR A 286 -7.99 22.02 -11.37
N ILE A 287 -8.30 20.92 -10.70
CA ILE A 287 -7.38 19.77 -10.58
C ILE A 287 -7.48 18.96 -11.87
N LYS A 288 -6.50 19.12 -12.76
CA LYS A 288 -6.49 18.52 -14.09
C LYS A 288 -5.79 17.18 -14.19
N GLY A 289 -4.93 16.85 -13.22
CA GLY A 289 -4.22 15.58 -13.17
C GLY A 289 -4.17 15.02 -11.77
N ILE A 290 -4.11 13.69 -11.67
CA ILE A 290 -3.87 12.97 -10.42
C ILE A 290 -2.90 11.82 -10.63
N CYS A 291 -1.97 11.62 -9.67
CA CYS A 291 -1.08 10.47 -9.55
C CYS A 291 -1.11 9.95 -8.11
N ASN A 292 -1.84 8.87 -7.86
CA ASN A 292 -2.14 8.39 -6.52
C ASN A 292 -1.64 6.97 -6.28
N VAL A 293 -0.71 6.78 -5.34
CA VAL A 293 -0.23 5.48 -4.87
C VAL A 293 -0.87 5.16 -3.53
N GLY A 294 -1.82 4.22 -3.53
CA GLY A 294 -2.51 3.78 -2.31
C GLY A 294 -1.62 2.89 -1.44
N CYS A 295 -1.76 3.03 -0.12
CA CYS A 295 -1.14 2.10 0.82
C CYS A 295 -1.99 1.96 2.10
N CYS A 296 -1.55 1.08 3.04
CA CYS A 296 -2.21 0.90 4.34
C CYS A 296 -3.74 0.71 4.22
N TYR A 297 -4.18 -0.20 3.33
CA TYR A 297 -5.59 -0.44 3.07
C TYR A 297 -6.40 -0.82 4.33
N HIS A 298 -5.74 -1.37 5.36
CA HIS A 298 -6.37 -1.71 6.65
C HIS A 298 -6.87 -0.49 7.44
N LEU A 299 -6.38 0.72 7.13
CA LEU A 299 -6.85 1.98 7.72
C LEU A 299 -8.03 2.60 6.96
N MET A 300 -8.38 2.02 5.82
CA MET A 300 -9.51 2.47 5.01
C MET A 300 -10.84 2.10 5.67
N GLN A 301 -11.82 2.97 5.59
CA GLN A 301 -13.18 2.71 6.04
C GLN A 301 -14.01 2.10 4.92
N GLU A 302 -14.89 1.16 5.27
CA GLU A 302 -15.84 0.54 4.35
C GLU A 302 -17.25 1.06 4.60
N GLU A 303 -18.03 1.18 3.53
CA GLU A 303 -19.44 1.56 3.60
C GLU A 303 -20.30 0.41 4.15
N PHE A 304 -19.96 -0.81 3.81
CA PHE A 304 -20.68 -2.01 4.24
C PHE A 304 -19.84 -2.83 5.22
N ILE A 305 -20.52 -3.47 6.17
CA ILE A 305 -19.89 -4.30 7.20
C ILE A 305 -20.52 -5.69 7.13
N VAL A 306 -19.68 -6.70 7.33
CA VAL A 306 -20.10 -8.08 7.58
C VAL A 306 -19.82 -8.35 9.06
N ASP A 307 -20.85 -8.70 9.83
CA ASP A 307 -20.76 -8.81 11.29
C ASP A 307 -19.78 -9.87 11.75
N GLU A 308 -19.59 -10.93 10.96
CA GLU A 308 -18.63 -12.00 11.24
C GLU A 308 -17.16 -11.56 11.06
N PHE A 309 -16.92 -10.42 10.40
CA PHE A 309 -15.57 -9.94 10.16
C PHE A 309 -15.14 -8.95 11.24
N TYR A 310 -13.94 -9.18 11.79
CA TYR A 310 -13.37 -8.25 12.75
C TYR A 310 -13.27 -6.83 12.18
N ASN A 311 -14.02 -5.91 12.76
CA ASN A 311 -13.98 -4.50 12.40
C ASN A 311 -13.92 -3.64 13.67
N PRO A 312 -12.73 -3.14 14.07
CA PRO A 312 -12.56 -2.34 15.29
C PRO A 312 -13.04 -0.89 15.12
N THR A 313 -13.23 -0.44 13.88
CA THR A 313 -13.76 0.90 13.60
C THR A 313 -15.29 0.84 13.60
N LYS A 314 -15.91 1.57 14.53
CA LYS A 314 -17.34 1.85 14.43
C LYS A 314 -17.60 2.51 13.07
N VAL A 315 -18.74 2.21 12.46
CA VAL A 315 -19.23 2.93 11.29
C VAL A 315 -19.18 4.40 11.65
N SER A 316 -18.36 5.15 10.94
CA SER A 316 -18.38 6.60 11.05
C SER A 316 -19.57 7.09 10.23
N ASP A 317 -20.33 8.05 10.76
CA ASP A 317 -21.38 8.76 9.99
C ASP A 317 -20.77 9.61 8.85
N ASN A 318 -19.45 9.57 8.68
CA ASN A 318 -18.73 10.28 7.64
C ASN A 318 -18.94 9.59 6.28
N PRO A 319 -19.55 10.24 5.27
CA PRO A 319 -19.81 9.69 3.94
C PRO A 319 -18.54 9.41 3.11
N GLY A 320 -17.36 9.70 3.63
CA GLY A 320 -16.06 9.53 3.00
C GLY A 320 -15.52 8.09 3.00
N TYR A 321 -16.35 7.05 2.81
CA TYR A 321 -15.88 5.66 2.76
C TYR A 321 -14.84 5.43 1.67
N GLY A 322 -13.80 4.65 1.98
CA GLY A 322 -12.71 4.31 1.07
C GLY A 322 -12.98 3.12 0.16
N PHE A 323 -14.00 2.30 0.52
CA PHE A 323 -14.39 1.11 -0.24
C PHE A 323 -15.85 0.72 0.07
N PRO A 324 -16.65 0.28 -0.92
CA PRO A 324 -16.39 0.40 -2.36
C PRO A 324 -16.49 1.86 -2.82
N MET A 325 -15.77 2.22 -3.90
CA MET A 325 -15.85 3.55 -4.50
C MET A 325 -16.77 3.57 -5.74
N SER A 326 -16.66 2.55 -6.62
CA SER A 326 -17.49 2.46 -7.83
C SER A 326 -18.96 2.24 -7.50
N SER A 327 -19.85 2.84 -8.28
CA SER A 327 -21.30 2.59 -8.17
C SER A 327 -21.65 1.12 -8.41
N TYR A 328 -20.87 0.48 -9.27
CA TYR A 328 -21.03 -0.93 -9.60
C TYR A 328 -20.83 -1.87 -8.41
N LEU A 329 -19.73 -1.70 -7.65
CA LEU A 329 -19.45 -2.56 -6.51
C LEU A 329 -20.27 -2.16 -5.27
N ARG A 330 -20.61 -0.86 -5.13
CA ARG A 330 -21.55 -0.36 -4.10
C ARG A 330 -22.94 -0.99 -4.24
N ALA A 331 -23.46 -1.12 -5.47
CA ALA A 331 -24.76 -1.76 -5.72
C ALA A 331 -24.80 -3.22 -5.26
N ARG A 332 -23.66 -3.90 -5.22
CA ARG A 332 -23.52 -5.28 -4.69
C ARG A 332 -23.39 -5.34 -3.17
N ARG A 333 -23.21 -4.21 -2.51
CA ARG A 333 -22.94 -4.11 -1.06
C ARG A 333 -21.76 -4.98 -0.62
N PHE A 334 -20.74 -5.12 -1.49
CA PHE A 334 -19.59 -5.97 -1.21
C PHE A 334 -18.70 -5.35 -0.14
N ALA A 335 -18.32 -6.14 0.87
CA ALA A 335 -17.42 -5.76 1.94
C ALA A 335 -16.23 -6.70 2.00
N LEU A 336 -15.05 -6.15 2.22
CA LEU A 336 -13.79 -6.92 2.34
C LEU A 336 -13.52 -7.37 3.78
N GLY A 337 -13.80 -6.52 4.74
CA GLY A 337 -13.37 -6.69 6.12
C GLY A 337 -11.92 -6.20 6.36
N ARG A 338 -11.63 -5.86 7.61
CA ARG A 338 -10.33 -5.27 7.98
C ARG A 338 -9.15 -6.22 7.74
N ASN A 339 -9.33 -7.52 8.01
CA ASN A 339 -8.24 -8.49 7.85
C ASN A 339 -7.89 -8.71 6.37
N ALA A 340 -8.87 -8.73 5.47
CA ALA A 340 -8.65 -8.77 4.03
C ALA A 340 -7.91 -7.51 3.55
N ARG A 341 -8.31 -6.32 4.01
CA ARG A 341 -7.63 -5.07 3.68
C ARG A 341 -6.20 -5.00 4.24
N ASN A 342 -5.95 -5.61 5.40
CA ASN A 342 -4.59 -5.74 5.93
C ASN A 342 -3.76 -6.69 5.07
N LEU A 343 -4.33 -7.80 4.64
CA LEU A 343 -3.68 -8.77 3.76
C LEU A 343 -3.29 -8.15 2.41
N ALA A 344 -4.16 -7.32 1.81
CA ALA A 344 -3.88 -6.58 0.58
C ALA A 344 -2.65 -5.67 0.67
N ALA A 345 -2.18 -5.38 1.88
CA ALA A 345 -0.96 -4.61 2.10
C ALA A 345 0.32 -5.47 2.08
N GLU A 346 0.24 -6.76 1.87
CA GLU A 346 1.41 -7.66 1.79
C GLU A 346 1.89 -7.81 0.34
N SER A 347 3.20 -7.98 0.13
CA SER A 347 3.77 -8.25 -1.19
C SER A 347 4.28 -9.68 -1.22
N ILE A 348 3.60 -10.49 -2.01
CA ILE A 348 3.98 -11.88 -2.21
C ILE A 348 5.29 -12.00 -3.01
N GLU A 349 5.52 -11.12 -3.99
CA GLU A 349 6.73 -11.10 -4.80
C GLU A 349 7.97 -10.83 -3.92
N ARG A 350 7.86 -9.90 -2.98
CA ARG A 350 8.94 -9.61 -2.04
C ARG A 350 9.17 -10.75 -1.07
N ALA A 351 8.08 -11.31 -0.51
CA ALA A 351 8.17 -12.45 0.41
C ALA A 351 8.84 -13.66 -0.26
N CYS A 352 8.50 -13.94 -1.52
CA CYS A 352 9.12 -15.02 -2.30
C CYS A 352 10.58 -14.71 -2.62
N ALA A 353 10.90 -13.52 -3.12
CA ALA A 353 12.27 -13.12 -3.46
C ALA A 353 13.23 -13.20 -2.27
N ASN A 354 12.76 -12.83 -1.08
CA ASN A 354 13.54 -12.86 0.15
C ASN A 354 13.39 -14.18 0.93
N ARG A 355 12.59 -15.14 0.44
CA ARG A 355 12.23 -16.38 1.15
C ARG A 355 11.79 -16.09 2.59
N GLU A 356 10.93 -15.08 2.76
CA GLU A 356 10.50 -14.60 4.07
C GLU A 356 9.64 -15.65 4.76
N ASN A 357 10.09 -16.12 5.92
CA ASN A 357 9.26 -16.93 6.80
C ASN A 357 8.26 -16.04 7.55
N PRO A 358 7.04 -16.51 7.79
CA PRO A 358 6.14 -15.86 8.75
C PRO A 358 6.83 -15.73 10.11
N SER A 359 6.62 -14.58 10.77
CA SER A 359 7.27 -14.29 12.06
C SER A 359 6.84 -15.28 13.13
N ASP A 360 7.78 -15.78 13.94
CA ASP A 360 7.51 -16.67 15.09
C ASP A 360 6.55 -16.01 16.11
N LYS A 361 6.47 -14.67 16.13
CA LYS A 361 5.48 -13.92 16.92
C LYS A 361 4.03 -14.27 16.56
N LEU A 362 3.78 -14.78 15.35
CA LEU A 362 2.46 -15.29 14.98
C LEU A 362 2.10 -16.51 15.82
N GLY A 363 3.04 -17.47 15.94
CA GLY A 363 2.91 -18.64 16.81
C GLY A 363 2.78 -18.26 18.28
N HIS A 364 3.62 -17.35 18.77
CA HIS A 364 3.54 -16.86 20.16
C HIS A 364 2.17 -16.25 20.49
N ARG A 365 1.55 -15.55 19.54
CA ARG A 365 0.19 -14.99 19.72
C ARG A 365 -0.87 -16.07 19.77
N ALA A 366 -0.76 -17.09 18.90
CA ALA A 366 -1.69 -18.20 18.87
C ALA A 366 -1.61 -19.03 20.17
N LEU A 367 -0.40 -19.28 20.67
CA LEU A 367 -0.19 -19.97 21.96
C LEU A 367 -0.71 -19.13 23.15
N LEU A 368 -0.49 -17.80 23.14
CA LEU A 368 -1.01 -16.92 24.17
C LEU A 368 -2.55 -16.97 24.21
N GLN A 369 -3.20 -17.07 23.07
CA GLN A 369 -4.66 -17.21 23.00
C GLN A 369 -5.13 -18.54 23.61
N VAL A 370 -4.39 -19.64 23.41
CA VAL A 370 -4.66 -20.92 24.10
C VAL A 370 -4.63 -20.73 25.61
N ILE A 371 -3.58 -20.05 26.13
CA ILE A 371 -3.46 -19.75 27.57
C ILE A 371 -4.68 -18.95 28.08
N PHE A 372 -5.08 -17.93 27.33
CA PHE A 372 -6.22 -17.10 27.72
C PHE A 372 -7.53 -17.92 27.79
N VAL A 373 -7.76 -18.78 26.79
CA VAL A 373 -8.94 -19.66 26.77
C VAL A 373 -8.90 -20.64 27.96
N GLU A 374 -7.75 -21.28 28.23
CA GLU A 374 -7.58 -22.18 29.37
C GLU A 374 -7.76 -21.48 30.72
N CYS A 375 -7.40 -20.19 30.82
CA CYS A 375 -7.66 -19.35 32.02
C CYS A 375 -9.08 -18.76 32.09
N GLY A 376 -9.97 -19.10 31.16
CA GLY A 376 -11.36 -18.61 31.12
C GLY A 376 -11.54 -17.19 30.58
N GLU A 377 -10.50 -16.61 29.97
CA GLU A 377 -10.59 -15.32 29.28
C GLU A 377 -11.24 -15.49 27.90
N LYS A 378 -12.48 -15.03 27.75
CA LYS A 378 -13.28 -15.22 26.53
C LYS A 378 -13.00 -14.22 25.40
N ARG A 379 -12.16 -13.20 25.62
CA ARG A 379 -11.89 -12.14 24.65
C ARG A 379 -10.47 -12.25 24.11
N SER A 380 -10.31 -12.08 22.80
CA SER A 380 -8.99 -11.87 22.23
C SER A 380 -8.44 -10.50 22.66
N HIS A 381 -7.26 -10.48 23.26
CA HIS A 381 -6.62 -9.27 23.75
C HIS A 381 -5.65 -8.70 22.73
N GLN A 382 -5.72 -7.38 22.48
CA GLN A 382 -4.77 -6.70 21.61
C GLN A 382 -3.48 -6.39 22.35
N VAL A 383 -2.47 -7.25 22.24
CA VAL A 383 -1.15 -7.04 22.83
C VAL A 383 -0.36 -5.92 22.15
N GLY A 384 -0.63 -5.68 20.86
CA GLY A 384 0.09 -4.71 20.05
C GLY A 384 1.53 -5.16 19.71
N ARG A 385 2.39 -4.20 19.33
CA ARG A 385 3.81 -4.50 19.06
C ARG A 385 4.58 -4.66 20.37
N LEU A 386 5.22 -5.82 20.53
CA LEU A 386 6.03 -6.17 21.70
C LEU A 386 7.38 -6.74 21.24
N LYS A 387 8.48 -6.26 21.82
CA LYS A 387 9.81 -6.87 21.65
C LYS A 387 9.98 -7.94 22.72
N SER A 388 10.28 -9.15 22.33
CA SER A 388 10.46 -10.31 23.22
C SER A 388 11.54 -11.23 22.72
N ASP A 389 12.20 -11.89 23.65
CA ASP A 389 13.20 -12.94 23.44
C ASP A 389 12.56 -14.31 23.74
N GLY A 390 11.95 -14.91 22.70
CA GLY A 390 11.24 -16.18 22.80
C GLY A 390 9.82 -16.07 23.35
N PHE A 391 9.20 -17.25 23.52
CA PHE A 391 7.78 -17.36 23.89
C PHE A 391 7.52 -17.00 25.34
N VAL A 392 8.32 -17.48 26.28
CA VAL A 392 8.15 -17.20 27.72
C VAL A 392 8.18 -15.70 28.01
N ASP A 393 9.20 -14.99 27.49
CA ASP A 393 9.31 -13.54 27.64
C ASP A 393 8.13 -12.81 27.00
N TYR A 394 7.68 -13.31 25.82
CA TYR A 394 6.50 -12.76 25.17
C TYR A 394 5.25 -12.85 26.02
N VAL A 395 4.98 -14.01 26.65
CA VAL A 395 3.82 -14.21 27.53
C VAL A 395 3.92 -13.30 28.76
N ARG A 396 5.07 -13.28 29.45
CA ARG A 396 5.29 -12.46 30.66
C ARG A 396 5.04 -10.98 30.38
N LYS A 397 5.59 -10.46 29.31
CA LYS A 397 5.40 -9.06 28.90
C LYS A 397 3.97 -8.78 28.47
N SER A 398 3.31 -9.70 27.77
CA SER A 398 1.92 -9.55 27.32
C SER A 398 0.94 -9.52 28.49
N VAL A 399 1.03 -10.49 29.39
CA VAL A 399 0.18 -10.60 30.57
C VAL A 399 0.32 -9.37 31.47
N ARG A 400 1.56 -8.89 31.69
CA ARG A 400 1.82 -7.65 32.45
C ARG A 400 1.18 -6.43 31.76
N ARG A 401 1.38 -6.29 30.43
CA ARG A 401 0.85 -5.16 29.65
C ARG A 401 -0.67 -5.09 29.66
N LEU A 402 -1.33 -6.24 29.73
CA LEU A 402 -2.79 -6.36 29.77
C LEU A 402 -3.38 -6.29 31.18
N GLY A 403 -2.54 -6.21 32.21
CA GLY A 403 -3.00 -6.20 33.61
C GLY A 403 -3.58 -7.55 34.07
N LEU A 404 -3.17 -8.66 33.45
CA LEU A 404 -3.70 -10.01 33.73
C LEU A 404 -2.77 -10.88 34.59
N ALA A 405 -1.72 -10.30 35.19
CA ALA A 405 -0.70 -11.04 35.94
C ALA A 405 -1.25 -11.88 37.11
N GLU A 406 -2.32 -11.42 37.75
CA GLU A 406 -2.97 -12.14 38.87
C GLU A 406 -3.91 -13.27 38.38
N ARG A 407 -4.39 -13.18 37.14
CA ARG A 407 -5.33 -14.14 36.57
C ARG A 407 -4.63 -15.25 35.76
N VAL A 408 -3.49 -14.95 35.14
CA VAL A 408 -2.71 -15.86 34.31
C VAL A 408 -1.47 -16.29 35.10
N THR A 409 -1.65 -17.26 35.98
CA THR A 409 -0.59 -17.85 36.81
C THR A 409 -0.12 -19.14 36.15
N ILE A 410 0.93 -19.06 35.35
CA ILE A 410 1.54 -20.21 34.65
C ILE A 410 3.05 -20.19 34.88
N THR A 411 3.69 -21.33 35.11
CA THR A 411 5.14 -21.41 35.30
C THR A 411 5.88 -21.35 33.96
N ASP A 412 7.17 -21.06 34.00
CA ASP A 412 7.99 -21.02 32.78
C ASP A 412 8.14 -22.41 32.18
N GLU A 413 8.22 -23.47 33.03
CA GLU A 413 8.25 -24.86 32.61
C GLU A 413 6.99 -25.23 31.84
N SER A 414 5.80 -24.88 32.36
CA SER A 414 4.52 -25.14 31.70
C SER A 414 4.38 -24.37 30.37
N LEU A 415 4.97 -23.18 30.27
CA LEU A 415 5.02 -22.44 28.98
C LEU A 415 5.90 -23.15 27.95
N LEU A 416 7.07 -23.67 28.35
CA LEU A 416 7.94 -24.42 27.46
C LEU A 416 7.31 -25.75 27.03
N GLU A 417 6.63 -26.44 27.94
CA GLU A 417 5.86 -27.66 27.62
C GLU A 417 4.72 -27.37 26.63
N LEU A 418 4.03 -26.24 26.80
CA LEU A 418 2.97 -25.80 25.88
C LEU A 418 3.55 -25.55 24.49
N GLU A 419 4.66 -24.82 24.36
CA GLU A 419 5.32 -24.56 23.10
C GLU A 419 5.77 -25.85 22.40
N ALA A 420 6.37 -26.79 23.17
CA ALA A 420 6.79 -28.09 22.67
C ALA A 420 5.61 -28.94 22.18
N ARG A 421 4.48 -28.92 22.92
CA ARG A 421 3.24 -29.64 22.55
C ARG A 421 2.67 -29.20 21.20
N PHE A 422 2.78 -27.93 20.85
CA PHE A 422 2.23 -27.37 19.60
C PHE A 422 3.28 -27.15 18.51
N GLN A 423 4.47 -27.74 18.62
CA GLN A 423 5.56 -27.50 17.65
C GLN A 423 5.16 -27.81 16.20
N VAL A 424 4.41 -28.90 15.98
CA VAL A 424 3.92 -29.28 14.64
C VAL A 424 2.92 -28.26 14.12
N GLU A 425 1.95 -27.87 14.96
CA GLU A 425 0.90 -26.90 14.60
C GLU A 425 1.49 -25.49 14.37
N LEU A 426 2.60 -25.15 15.01
CA LEU A 426 3.30 -23.89 14.76
C LEU A 426 3.97 -23.87 13.38
N GLU A 427 4.55 -24.98 12.92
CA GLU A 427 5.06 -25.09 11.54
C GLU A 427 3.90 -25.10 10.53
N GLN A 428 2.83 -25.78 10.84
CA GLN A 428 1.58 -25.79 10.06
C GLN A 428 0.98 -24.38 9.94
N LEU A 429 0.99 -23.58 11.02
CA LEU A 429 0.55 -22.19 11.02
C LEU A 429 1.36 -21.32 10.04
N LYS A 430 2.66 -21.55 9.90
CA LYS A 430 3.50 -20.84 8.93
C LYS A 430 3.04 -21.13 7.50
N VAL A 431 2.74 -22.40 7.19
CA VAL A 431 2.21 -22.77 5.86
C VAL A 431 0.80 -22.23 5.66
N PHE A 432 -0.05 -22.30 6.67
CA PHE A 432 -1.38 -21.69 6.64
C PHE A 432 -1.33 -20.19 6.27
N TYR A 433 -0.38 -19.46 6.87
CA TYR A 433 -0.16 -18.05 6.54
C TYR A 433 0.24 -17.86 5.08
N LEU A 434 1.15 -18.68 4.53
CA LEU A 434 1.59 -18.61 3.13
C LEU A 434 0.46 -18.94 2.14
N ILE A 435 -0.41 -19.92 2.47
CA ILE A 435 -1.62 -20.21 1.68
C ILE A 435 -2.54 -18.99 1.68
N ARG A 436 -2.82 -18.42 2.85
CA ARG A 436 -3.66 -17.23 2.99
C ARG A 436 -3.07 -16.02 2.25
N GLN A 437 -1.75 -15.88 2.25
CA GLN A 437 -1.05 -14.78 1.57
C GLN A 437 -1.27 -14.77 0.05
N GLN A 438 -1.65 -15.92 -0.57
CA GLN A 438 -1.99 -15.96 -1.99
C GLN A 438 -3.19 -15.07 -2.37
N PHE A 439 -4.06 -14.77 -1.42
CA PHE A 439 -5.17 -13.84 -1.62
C PHE A 439 -4.75 -12.36 -1.59
N ALA A 440 -3.57 -12.02 -1.06
CA ALA A 440 -3.11 -10.63 -0.92
C ALA A 440 -3.16 -9.84 -2.23
N PRO A 441 -2.52 -10.29 -3.33
CA PRO A 441 -2.57 -9.58 -4.60
C PRO A 441 -3.95 -9.58 -5.24
N VAL A 442 -4.81 -10.56 -4.94
CA VAL A 442 -6.18 -10.63 -5.47
C VAL A 442 -7.06 -9.55 -4.82
N VAL A 443 -6.98 -9.40 -3.50
CA VAL A 443 -7.70 -8.35 -2.76
C VAL A 443 -7.19 -6.96 -3.14
N GLU A 444 -5.87 -6.78 -3.29
CA GLU A 444 -5.29 -5.51 -3.78
C GLU A 444 -5.81 -5.18 -5.19
N THR A 445 -5.86 -6.18 -6.08
CA THR A 445 -6.40 -6.02 -7.43
C THR A 445 -7.84 -5.54 -7.41
N LEU A 446 -8.69 -6.12 -6.56
CA LEU A 446 -10.09 -5.69 -6.42
C LEU A 446 -10.20 -4.22 -5.99
N ILE A 447 -9.41 -3.80 -4.99
CA ILE A 447 -9.39 -2.40 -4.52
C ILE A 447 -8.96 -1.45 -5.63
N LEU A 448 -7.93 -1.83 -6.40
CA LEU A 448 -7.40 -0.99 -7.49
C LEU A 448 -8.36 -0.91 -8.67
N LEU A 449 -9.02 -2.00 -9.04
CA LEU A 449 -10.03 -2.03 -10.10
C LEU A 449 -11.29 -1.24 -9.72
N ASP A 450 -11.74 -1.32 -8.47
CA ASP A 450 -12.85 -0.53 -7.94
C ASP A 450 -12.57 0.98 -8.08
N ARG A 451 -11.38 1.42 -7.71
CA ARG A 451 -10.97 2.82 -7.85
C ARG A 451 -10.81 3.25 -9.31
N LEU A 452 -10.27 2.39 -10.16
CA LEU A 452 -10.18 2.66 -11.60
C LEU A 452 -11.57 2.76 -12.23
N LEU A 453 -12.49 1.86 -11.84
CA LEU A 453 -13.87 1.89 -12.31
C LEU A 453 -14.59 3.15 -11.84
N TYR A 454 -14.39 3.59 -10.60
CA TYR A 454 -14.90 4.87 -10.08
C TYR A 454 -14.49 6.05 -10.97
N LEU A 455 -13.22 6.13 -11.36
CA LEU A 455 -12.75 7.19 -12.27
C LEU A 455 -13.42 7.10 -13.65
N ARG A 456 -13.58 5.89 -14.18
CA ARG A 456 -14.26 5.66 -15.46
C ARG A 456 -15.76 5.97 -15.40
N GLU A 457 -16.44 5.62 -14.33
CA GLU A 457 -17.85 5.96 -14.09
C GLU A 457 -18.02 7.48 -13.92
N SER A 458 -17.00 8.18 -13.41
CA SER A 458 -16.96 9.64 -13.31
C SER A 458 -16.64 10.34 -14.64
N GLY A 459 -16.51 9.61 -15.76
CA GLY A 459 -16.28 10.15 -17.10
C GLY A 459 -14.83 10.37 -17.49
N TYR A 460 -13.85 9.91 -16.69
CA TYR A 460 -12.43 10.11 -16.99
C TYR A 460 -11.88 8.96 -17.85
N GLU A 461 -12.00 9.10 -19.17
CA GLU A 461 -11.47 8.11 -20.12
C GLU A 461 -9.95 7.98 -20.07
N ARG A 462 -9.24 9.07 -19.83
CA ARG A 462 -7.78 9.08 -19.61
C ARG A 462 -7.43 8.75 -18.17
N SER A 463 -7.88 7.59 -17.68
CA SER A 463 -7.52 7.05 -16.38
C SER A 463 -6.82 5.71 -16.55
N PHE A 464 -5.71 5.52 -15.83
CA PHE A 464 -4.78 4.41 -15.99
C PHE A 464 -4.43 3.83 -14.63
N LEU A 465 -4.31 2.51 -14.58
CA LEU A 465 -3.61 1.80 -13.52
C LEU A 465 -2.20 1.50 -14.02
N VAL A 466 -1.19 1.99 -13.33
CA VAL A 466 0.21 1.91 -13.80
C VAL A 466 1.08 1.24 -12.75
N LYS A 467 1.86 0.25 -13.18
CA LYS A 467 2.91 -0.36 -12.35
C LYS A 467 4.13 0.54 -12.38
N LEU A 468 4.34 1.32 -11.32
CA LEU A 468 5.44 2.29 -11.23
C LEU A 468 6.73 1.67 -10.73
N PHE A 469 6.66 0.76 -9.77
CA PHE A 469 7.83 0.30 -9.02
C PHE A 469 8.04 -1.20 -9.16
N GLU A 470 9.28 -1.64 -8.92
CA GLU A 470 9.58 -3.05 -8.77
C GLU A 470 9.01 -3.57 -7.44
N PRO A 471 8.12 -4.60 -7.44
CA PRO A 471 7.43 -5.09 -6.26
C PRO A 471 8.35 -5.55 -5.12
N VAL A 472 9.52 -6.08 -5.47
CA VAL A 472 10.54 -6.52 -4.50
C VAL A 472 11.13 -5.34 -3.75
N VAL A 473 11.32 -4.20 -4.42
CA VAL A 473 11.86 -2.97 -3.84
C VAL A 473 10.76 -2.20 -3.10
N SER A 474 9.63 -1.98 -3.77
CA SER A 474 8.47 -1.29 -3.21
C SER A 474 7.20 -2.14 -3.33
N PRO A 475 6.69 -2.66 -2.22
CA PRO A 475 5.46 -3.47 -2.22
C PRO A 475 4.22 -2.72 -2.71
N ARG A 476 4.19 -1.39 -2.63
CA ARG A 476 3.10 -0.55 -3.15
C ARG A 476 3.50 -0.03 -4.52
N CYS A 477 3.41 -0.88 -5.53
CA CYS A 477 3.97 -0.61 -6.84
C CYS A 477 2.98 -0.03 -7.85
N TYR A 478 1.69 0.01 -7.54
CA TYR A 478 0.67 0.50 -8.47
C TYR A 478 0.20 1.92 -8.15
N SER A 479 0.01 2.71 -9.18
CA SER A 479 -0.57 4.05 -9.12
C SER A 479 -1.82 4.14 -9.97
N LEU A 480 -2.82 4.88 -9.47
CA LEU A 480 -3.93 5.37 -10.27
C LEU A 480 -3.58 6.76 -10.78
N ILE A 481 -3.58 6.93 -12.09
CA ILE A 481 -3.25 8.17 -12.78
C ILE A 481 -4.44 8.54 -13.67
N ALA A 482 -4.89 9.80 -13.59
CA ALA A 482 -5.93 10.30 -14.47
C ALA A 482 -5.70 11.75 -14.88
N MET A 483 -6.26 12.13 -16.03
CA MET A 483 -6.26 13.49 -16.58
C MET A 483 -7.68 13.89 -17.01
N LYS A 484 -8.02 15.17 -16.81
CA LYS A 484 -9.25 15.81 -17.34
C LYS A 484 -9.02 16.41 -18.69
#